data_2b89e7d3733dab999fd584d216efb27f
#
_entry.id   2b89e7d3733dab999fd584d216efb27f
#
_cell.length_a   1.000
_cell.length_b   1.000
_cell.length_c   1.000
_cell.angle_alpha   90.00
_cell.angle_beta   90.00
_cell.angle_gamma   90.00
#
_symmetry.space_group_name_H-M   'P 1'
#
loop_
_entity.id
_entity.type
_entity.pdbx_description
1 polymer ?
#
loop_
_entity_poly.entity_id
_entity_poly.type
_entity_poly.pdbx_seq_one_letter_code
_entity_poly.pdbx_strand_id
1 'polypeptide(L)'
;MKFRITKSLLDAWYWSFKLEDGYDTFMKVLNREPIQPTTKMLKGTQFENCVNGVLDGNPIPEDHEWFRGVTTMAEYLDGSQQQVNLGREITVDGVTFLVHGILDYLRAGVVYDCKFTSNYHLNKYLHSAQHILYLYLVPEARRFEYCVSNGTDVFWEKYPRYI
;
A
#
# COMPACT_ATOMS: atom_id res chain seq x y z
N MET A 1 -12.37 -16.20 -19.60
CA MET A 1 -12.08 -14.79 -19.25
C MET A 1 -11.69 -14.74 -17.78
N LYS A 2 -10.54 -14.14 -17.42
CA LYS A 2 -10.14 -14.00 -16.02
C LYS A 2 -10.34 -12.55 -15.61
N PHE A 3 -11.06 -12.33 -14.52
CA PHE A 3 -11.27 -11.01 -13.96
C PHE A 3 -10.12 -10.67 -12.99
N ARG A 4 -9.58 -9.45 -13.10
CA ARG A 4 -8.48 -9.00 -12.24
C ARG A 4 -9.03 -8.19 -11.06
N ILE A 5 -8.67 -8.61 -9.85
CA ILE A 5 -8.99 -7.92 -8.61
C ILE A 5 -7.72 -7.26 -8.06
N THR A 6 -7.81 -5.96 -7.77
CA THR A 6 -6.74 -5.17 -7.15
C THR A 6 -7.25 -4.48 -5.88
N LYS A 7 -6.34 -4.01 -5.04
CA LYS A 7 -6.68 -3.19 -3.87
C LYS A 7 -7.54 -1.98 -4.24
N SER A 8 -7.17 -1.26 -5.30
CA SER A 8 -7.92 -0.08 -5.75
C SER A 8 -9.35 -0.41 -6.18
N LEU A 9 -9.55 -1.57 -6.82
CA LEU A 9 -10.90 -2.02 -7.20
C LEU A 9 -11.74 -2.40 -5.98
N LEU A 10 -11.14 -3.08 -4.98
CA LEU A 10 -11.84 -3.42 -3.74
C LEU A 10 -12.21 -2.18 -2.94
N ASP A 11 -11.32 -1.20 -2.82
CA ASP A 11 -11.61 0.06 -2.16
C ASP A 11 -12.74 0.82 -2.89
N ALA A 12 -12.67 0.93 -4.21
CA ALA A 12 -13.70 1.62 -5.00
C ALA A 12 -15.07 0.94 -4.85
N TRP A 13 -15.10 -0.40 -4.85
CA TRP A 13 -16.32 -1.17 -4.61
C TRP A 13 -16.88 -0.93 -3.20
N TYR A 14 -16.03 -0.96 -2.16
CA TYR A 14 -16.44 -0.70 -0.78
C TYR A 14 -17.06 0.70 -0.61
N TRP A 15 -16.42 1.71 -1.21
CA TRP A 15 -16.89 3.10 -1.12
C TRP A 15 -18.08 3.39 -2.04
N SER A 16 -18.36 2.55 -3.05
CA SER A 16 -19.51 2.72 -3.95
C SER A 16 -20.85 2.71 -3.21
N PHE A 17 -20.92 2.06 -2.05
CA PHE A 17 -22.11 1.99 -1.21
C PHE A 17 -22.18 3.06 -0.13
N LYS A 18 -21.13 3.86 0.05
CA LYS A 18 -21.00 4.81 1.17
C LYS A 18 -20.90 6.26 0.75
N LEU A 19 -20.56 6.53 -0.48
CA LEU A 19 -20.40 7.87 -1.03
C LEU A 19 -21.41 8.11 -2.14
N GLU A 20 -21.91 9.35 -2.23
CA GLU A 20 -22.90 9.73 -3.24
C GLU A 20 -22.39 9.48 -4.66
N ASP A 21 -21.12 9.83 -4.95
CA ASP A 21 -20.47 9.60 -6.26
C ASP A 21 -19.67 8.27 -6.30
N GLY A 22 -19.87 7.39 -5.33
CA GLY A 22 -19.07 6.17 -5.16
C GLY A 22 -19.23 5.19 -6.31
N TYR A 23 -20.43 5.06 -6.85
CA TYR A 23 -20.70 4.15 -7.96
C TYR A 23 -19.98 4.58 -9.25
N ASP A 24 -19.98 5.87 -9.57
CA ASP A 24 -19.29 6.40 -10.76
C ASP A 24 -17.77 6.21 -10.64
N THR A 25 -17.23 6.42 -9.45
CA THR A 25 -15.81 6.15 -9.15
C THR A 25 -15.49 4.68 -9.31
N PHE A 26 -16.34 3.78 -8.79
CA PHE A 26 -16.16 2.34 -8.95
C PHE A 26 -16.17 1.93 -10.44
N MET A 27 -17.10 2.46 -11.24
CA MET A 27 -17.17 2.15 -12.67
C MET A 27 -15.92 2.62 -13.43
N LYS A 28 -15.39 3.78 -13.10
CA LYS A 28 -14.10 4.28 -13.66
C LYS A 28 -12.94 3.34 -13.34
N VAL A 29 -12.81 2.92 -12.08
CA VAL A 29 -11.76 1.97 -11.66
C VAL A 29 -11.94 0.61 -12.34
N LEU A 30 -13.17 0.11 -12.41
CA LEU A 30 -13.49 -1.16 -13.07
C LEU A 30 -13.12 -1.13 -14.56
N ASN A 31 -13.42 -0.04 -15.26
CA ASN A 31 -13.10 0.18 -16.66
C ASN A 31 -11.65 0.61 -16.91
N ARG A 32 -10.84 0.72 -15.85
CA ARG A 32 -9.43 1.16 -15.92
C ARG A 32 -9.26 2.53 -16.58
N GLU A 33 -10.19 3.43 -16.32
CA GLU A 33 -10.09 4.81 -16.79
C GLU A 33 -8.97 5.53 -16.04
N PRO A 34 -8.20 6.42 -16.71
CA PRO A 34 -7.17 7.23 -16.05
C PRO A 34 -7.79 8.10 -14.95
N ILE A 35 -7.24 8.02 -13.74
CA ILE A 35 -7.66 8.86 -12.61
C ILE A 35 -6.59 9.93 -12.41
N GLN A 36 -7.01 11.19 -12.34
CA GLN A 36 -6.12 12.29 -12.01
C GLN A 36 -5.67 12.15 -10.54
N PRO A 37 -4.34 12.09 -10.28
CA PRO A 37 -3.87 11.97 -8.91
C PRO A 37 -4.14 13.25 -8.12
N THR A 38 -4.60 13.09 -6.89
CA THR A 38 -4.75 14.23 -5.98
C THR A 38 -3.38 14.69 -5.47
N THR A 39 -3.30 15.93 -4.97
CA THR A 39 -2.08 16.45 -4.32
C THR A 39 -1.57 15.53 -3.21
N LYS A 40 -2.50 14.93 -2.45
CA LYS A 40 -2.19 13.98 -1.39
C LYS A 40 -1.53 12.70 -1.93
N MET A 41 -2.04 12.16 -3.05
CA MET A 41 -1.46 10.99 -3.71
C MET A 41 -0.06 11.31 -4.25
N LEU A 42 0.12 12.47 -4.86
CA LEU A 42 1.41 12.91 -5.37
C LEU A 42 2.46 13.05 -4.26
N LYS A 43 2.09 13.66 -3.12
CA LYS A 43 2.97 13.73 -1.95
C LYS A 43 3.34 12.35 -1.41
N GLY A 44 2.39 11.42 -1.36
CA GLY A 44 2.65 10.03 -0.95
C GLY A 44 3.67 9.36 -1.85
N THR A 45 3.51 9.47 -3.18
CA THR A 45 4.46 8.95 -4.17
C THR A 45 5.83 9.60 -4.05
N GLN A 46 5.90 10.92 -3.86
CA GLN A 46 7.17 11.64 -3.67
C GLN A 46 7.89 11.18 -2.41
N PHE A 47 7.17 11.00 -1.30
CA PHE A 47 7.76 10.51 -0.06
C PHE A 47 8.33 9.10 -0.22
N GLU A 48 7.56 8.18 -0.79
CA GLU A 48 8.01 6.81 -1.09
C GLU A 48 9.23 6.79 -2.02
N ASN A 49 9.26 7.64 -3.04
CA ASN A 49 10.43 7.77 -3.92
C ASN A 49 11.68 8.24 -3.18
N CYS A 50 11.54 9.14 -2.18
CA CYS A 50 12.65 9.54 -1.34
C CYS A 50 13.16 8.36 -0.49
N VAL A 51 12.26 7.56 0.11
CA VAL A 51 12.63 6.36 0.87
C VAL A 51 13.37 5.36 -0.03
N ASN A 52 12.82 5.06 -1.21
CA ASN A 52 13.43 4.16 -2.19
C ASN A 52 14.81 4.68 -2.64
N GLY A 53 14.93 5.98 -2.87
CA GLY A 53 16.20 6.61 -3.20
C GLY A 53 17.28 6.36 -2.16
N VAL A 54 16.96 6.52 -0.87
CA VAL A 54 17.89 6.25 0.23
C VAL A 54 18.25 4.76 0.30
N LEU A 55 17.27 3.86 0.13
CA LEU A 55 17.51 2.41 0.10
C LEU A 55 18.42 2.00 -1.07
N ASP A 56 18.36 2.73 -2.19
CA ASP A 56 19.20 2.52 -3.37
C ASP A 56 20.57 3.24 -3.30
N GLY A 57 20.91 3.82 -2.15
CA GLY A 57 22.20 4.48 -1.89
C GLY A 57 22.28 5.95 -2.30
N ASN A 58 21.14 6.60 -2.58
CA ASN A 58 21.04 8.01 -2.90
C ASN A 58 20.54 8.80 -1.69
N PRO A 59 21.40 9.37 -0.84
CA PRO A 59 20.99 10.04 0.38
C PRO A 59 20.14 11.28 0.08
N ILE A 60 19.15 11.53 0.93
CA ILE A 60 18.39 12.78 0.91
C ILE A 60 19.16 13.88 1.66
N PRO A 61 19.14 15.16 1.19
CA PRO A 61 19.80 16.27 1.88
C PRO A 61 19.29 16.46 3.31
N GLU A 62 20.21 16.81 4.25
CA GLU A 62 19.85 17.00 5.66
C GLU A 62 18.85 18.14 5.91
N ASP A 63 18.83 19.14 5.04
CA ASP A 63 17.90 20.28 5.09
C ASP A 63 16.55 20.01 4.42
N HIS A 64 16.35 18.80 3.86
CA HIS A 64 15.06 18.44 3.27
C HIS A 64 13.98 18.31 4.34
N GLU A 65 12.79 18.84 4.06
CA GLU A 65 11.65 18.83 5.00
C GLU A 65 11.28 17.44 5.55
N TRP A 66 11.56 16.38 4.79
CA TRP A 66 11.26 14.99 5.16
C TRP A 66 12.49 14.18 5.59
N PHE A 67 13.64 14.81 5.77
CA PHE A 67 14.89 14.12 6.06
C PHE A 67 14.76 13.09 7.17
N ARG A 68 14.20 13.50 8.32
CA ARG A 68 14.06 12.62 9.49
C ARG A 68 13.11 11.45 9.23
N GLY A 69 11.92 11.70 8.65
CA GLY A 69 10.95 10.65 8.37
C GLY A 69 11.45 9.65 7.33
N VAL A 70 12.10 10.15 6.25
CA VAL A 70 12.65 9.31 5.18
C VAL A 70 13.80 8.44 5.68
N THR A 71 14.77 9.01 6.41
CA THR A 71 15.92 8.25 6.91
C THR A 71 15.52 7.21 7.92
N THR A 72 14.63 7.54 8.88
CA THR A 72 14.11 6.58 9.86
C THR A 72 13.37 5.43 9.18
N MET A 73 12.55 5.72 8.17
CA MET A 73 11.83 4.68 7.44
C MET A 73 12.75 3.82 6.58
N ALA A 74 13.72 4.42 5.90
CA ALA A 74 14.71 3.68 5.11
C ALA A 74 15.56 2.74 5.97
N GLU A 75 16.03 3.19 7.14
CA GLU A 75 16.74 2.33 8.10
C GLU A 75 15.90 1.12 8.53
N TYR A 76 14.61 1.34 8.80
CA TYR A 76 13.69 0.26 9.18
C TYR A 76 13.45 -0.75 8.06
N LEU A 77 13.41 -0.29 6.81
CA LEU A 77 13.12 -1.10 5.62
C LEU A 77 14.36 -1.68 4.94
N ASP A 78 15.56 -1.38 5.47
CA ASP A 78 16.81 -1.85 4.87
C ASP A 78 16.85 -3.38 4.69
N GLY A 79 17.40 -3.82 3.55
CA GLY A 79 17.44 -5.23 3.15
C GLY A 79 16.11 -5.80 2.65
N SER A 80 15.05 -4.99 2.48
CA SER A 80 13.79 -5.43 1.91
C SER A 80 13.86 -5.50 0.37
N GLN A 81 13.15 -6.48 -0.20
CA GLN A 81 12.83 -6.48 -1.63
C GLN A 81 11.80 -5.38 -1.88
N GLN A 82 12.01 -4.58 -2.92
CA GLN A 82 11.15 -3.46 -3.29
C GLN A 82 10.23 -3.83 -4.46
N GLN A 83 9.03 -3.25 -4.50
CA GLN A 83 8.10 -3.32 -5.63
C GLN A 83 7.84 -4.76 -6.13
N VAL A 84 7.51 -5.65 -5.20
CA VAL A 84 7.28 -7.07 -5.50
C VAL A 84 5.92 -7.27 -6.15
N ASN A 85 5.92 -7.64 -7.43
CA ASN A 85 4.71 -7.84 -8.22
C ASN A 85 4.22 -9.29 -8.06
N LEU A 86 3.00 -9.49 -7.57
CA LEU A 86 2.42 -10.79 -7.28
C LEU A 86 1.00 -10.92 -7.83
N GLY A 87 0.66 -12.16 -8.22
CA GLY A 87 -0.69 -12.53 -8.62
C GLY A 87 -1.05 -13.93 -8.12
N ARG A 88 -2.30 -14.12 -7.70
CA ARG A 88 -2.82 -15.40 -7.25
C ARG A 88 -4.25 -15.60 -7.75
N GLU A 89 -4.54 -16.78 -8.26
CA GLU A 89 -5.90 -17.11 -8.71
C GLU A 89 -6.78 -17.57 -7.54
N ILE A 90 -8.03 -17.16 -7.57
CA ILE A 90 -9.09 -17.62 -6.69
C ILE A 90 -10.34 -17.92 -7.53
N THR A 91 -11.02 -19.02 -7.23
CA THR A 91 -12.30 -19.37 -7.85
C THR A 91 -13.41 -19.24 -6.83
N VAL A 92 -14.42 -18.45 -7.15
CA VAL A 92 -15.61 -18.24 -6.33
C VAL A 92 -16.83 -18.48 -7.21
N ASP A 93 -17.71 -19.37 -6.80
CA ASP A 93 -18.93 -19.75 -7.53
C ASP A 93 -18.70 -20.08 -9.03
N GLY A 94 -17.60 -20.80 -9.32
CA GLY A 94 -17.22 -21.19 -10.67
C GLY A 94 -16.57 -20.09 -11.52
N VAL A 95 -16.41 -18.89 -10.99
CA VAL A 95 -15.73 -17.77 -11.64
C VAL A 95 -14.30 -17.65 -11.12
N THR A 96 -13.33 -17.63 -12.03
CA THR A 96 -11.92 -17.46 -11.67
C THR A 96 -11.49 -16.00 -11.75
N PHE A 97 -10.90 -15.51 -10.64
CA PHE A 97 -10.34 -14.17 -10.51
C PHE A 97 -8.83 -14.26 -10.36
N LEU A 98 -8.12 -13.30 -10.93
CA LEU A 98 -6.71 -13.04 -10.65
C LEU A 98 -6.61 -11.92 -9.63
N VAL A 99 -6.31 -12.25 -8.37
CA VAL A 99 -5.96 -11.28 -7.34
C VAL A 99 -4.54 -10.82 -7.59
N HIS A 100 -4.33 -9.53 -7.71
CA HIS A 100 -3.05 -8.94 -8.10
C HIS A 100 -2.71 -7.74 -7.21
N GLY A 101 -1.43 -7.64 -6.84
CA GLY A 101 -0.89 -6.52 -6.10
C GLY A 101 0.59 -6.33 -6.33
N ILE A 102 1.06 -5.13 -6.04
CA ILE A 102 2.48 -4.77 -5.97
C ILE A 102 2.75 -4.40 -4.52
N LEU A 103 3.60 -5.19 -3.86
CA LEU A 103 4.04 -4.90 -2.49
C LEU A 103 5.12 -3.83 -2.54
N ASP A 104 5.03 -2.83 -1.68
CA ASP A 104 6.08 -1.82 -1.59
C ASP A 104 7.38 -2.48 -1.12
N TYR A 105 7.32 -3.30 -0.06
CA TYR A 105 8.49 -4.00 0.48
C TYR A 105 8.13 -5.38 1.04
N LEU A 106 9.07 -6.32 0.91
CA LEU A 106 8.97 -7.67 1.47
C LEU A 106 10.31 -8.08 2.09
N ARG A 107 10.29 -8.50 3.36
CA ARG A 107 11.49 -9.01 4.05
C ARG A 107 11.12 -10.02 5.14
N ALA A 108 11.77 -11.18 5.12
CA ALA A 108 11.69 -12.20 6.17
C ALA A 108 10.25 -12.54 6.63
N GLY A 109 9.34 -12.71 5.68
CA GLY A 109 7.94 -13.05 5.96
C GLY A 109 7.11 -11.88 6.51
N VAL A 110 7.54 -10.65 6.29
CA VAL A 110 6.80 -9.43 6.62
C VAL A 110 6.59 -8.62 5.36
N VAL A 111 5.33 -8.25 5.09
CA VAL A 111 4.96 -7.31 4.04
C VAL A 111 4.89 -5.92 4.66
N TYR A 112 5.58 -4.96 4.05
CA TYR A 112 5.52 -3.56 4.48
C TYR A 112 4.92 -2.69 3.40
N ASP A 113 4.21 -1.66 3.81
CA ASP A 113 3.60 -0.67 2.94
C ASP A 113 3.89 0.73 3.47
N CYS A 114 4.44 1.58 2.60
CA CYS A 114 4.81 2.94 2.92
C CYS A 114 3.60 3.87 2.80
N LYS A 115 3.33 4.66 3.83
CA LYS A 115 2.26 5.65 3.83
C LYS A 115 2.77 7.01 4.27
N PHE A 116 2.36 8.05 3.56
CA PHE A 116 2.59 9.42 3.95
C PHE A 116 1.27 10.10 4.29
N THR A 117 1.17 10.71 5.47
CA THR A 117 -0.02 11.45 5.90
C THR A 117 0.34 12.49 6.96
N SER A 118 -0.14 13.71 6.79
CA SER A 118 -0.03 14.76 7.80
C SER A 118 -0.95 14.56 9.01
N ASN A 119 -1.91 13.65 8.91
CA ASN A 119 -2.93 13.41 9.93
C ASN A 119 -3.02 11.91 10.27
N TYR A 120 -2.02 11.42 11.02
CA TYR A 120 -2.01 10.06 11.53
C TYR A 120 -2.77 9.97 12.86
N HIS A 121 -3.53 8.90 13.03
CA HIS A 121 -4.13 8.46 14.30
C HIS A 121 -4.06 6.94 14.39
N LEU A 122 -4.05 6.42 15.59
CA LEU A 122 -3.99 4.98 15.86
C LEU A 122 -5.14 4.24 15.14
N ASN A 123 -4.82 3.09 14.57
CA ASN A 123 -5.75 2.24 13.80
C ASN A 123 -6.35 2.91 12.54
N LYS A 124 -5.65 3.88 11.97
CA LYS A 124 -6.09 4.57 10.75
C LYS A 124 -6.37 3.61 9.60
N TYR A 125 -5.61 2.52 9.50
CA TYR A 125 -5.69 1.55 8.40
C TYR A 125 -6.39 0.24 8.78
N LEU A 126 -6.99 0.15 9.97
CA LEU A 126 -7.61 -1.07 10.49
C LEU A 126 -8.65 -1.68 9.53
N HIS A 127 -9.43 -0.84 8.87
CA HIS A 127 -10.50 -1.27 7.95
C HIS A 127 -10.07 -1.28 6.47
N SER A 128 -8.78 -1.12 6.19
CA SER A 128 -8.25 -1.23 4.83
C SER A 128 -8.26 -2.69 4.36
N ALA A 129 -8.73 -2.93 3.13
CA ALA A 129 -8.63 -4.25 2.51
C ALA A 129 -7.19 -4.64 2.15
N GLN A 130 -6.24 -3.70 2.18
CA GLN A 130 -4.89 -3.87 1.67
C GLN A 130 -4.10 -4.95 2.42
N HIS A 131 -4.07 -4.91 3.76
CA HIS A 131 -3.34 -5.91 4.54
C HIS A 131 -3.93 -7.31 4.41
N ILE A 132 -5.25 -7.43 4.27
CA ILE A 132 -5.92 -8.72 4.03
C ILE A 132 -5.54 -9.27 2.66
N LEU A 133 -5.64 -8.43 1.61
CA LEU A 133 -5.32 -8.80 0.25
C LEU A 133 -3.85 -9.22 0.10
N TYR A 134 -2.93 -8.45 0.68
CA TYR A 134 -1.50 -8.70 0.54
C TYR A 134 -1.03 -9.91 1.36
N LEU A 135 -1.61 -10.14 2.51
CA LEU A 135 -1.39 -11.40 3.24
C LEU A 135 -1.95 -12.61 2.46
N TYR A 136 -3.05 -12.44 1.71
CA TYR A 136 -3.52 -13.51 0.82
C TYR A 136 -2.54 -13.77 -0.33
N LEU A 137 -1.96 -12.72 -0.92
CA LEU A 137 -0.97 -12.84 -2.01
C LEU A 137 0.34 -13.49 -1.57
N VAL A 138 0.74 -13.37 -0.29
CA VAL A 138 1.98 -13.92 0.26
C VAL A 138 1.62 -14.91 1.38
N PRO A 139 1.29 -16.18 1.05
CA PRO A 139 0.84 -17.17 2.04
C PRO A 139 1.81 -17.42 3.18
N GLU A 140 3.11 -17.30 2.92
CA GLU A 140 4.20 -17.46 3.88
C GLU A 140 4.45 -16.23 4.77
N ALA A 141 3.84 -15.08 4.45
CA ALA A 141 3.95 -13.91 5.30
C ALA A 141 3.19 -14.10 6.61
N ARG A 142 3.85 -13.81 7.72
CA ARG A 142 3.29 -13.92 9.08
C ARG A 142 2.57 -12.66 9.53
N ARG A 143 2.88 -11.49 8.93
CA ARG A 143 2.22 -10.21 9.22
C ARG A 143 2.40 -9.19 8.11
N PHE A 144 1.56 -8.18 8.18
CA PHE A 144 1.64 -6.98 7.37
C PHE A 144 1.90 -5.76 8.28
N GLU A 145 2.71 -4.82 7.84
CA GLU A 145 2.99 -3.57 8.56
C GLU A 145 2.79 -2.35 7.67
N TYR A 146 1.96 -1.41 8.11
CA TYR A 146 1.98 -0.06 7.57
C TYR A 146 3.09 0.73 8.25
N CYS A 147 4.02 1.26 7.44
CA CYS A 147 5.04 2.20 7.86
C CYS A 147 4.56 3.61 7.48
N VAL A 148 4.13 4.38 8.46
CA VAL A 148 3.43 5.65 8.24
C VAL A 148 4.31 6.81 8.67
N SER A 149 4.48 7.84 7.83
CA SER A 149 5.20 9.04 8.20
C SER A 149 4.40 10.30 7.91
N ASN A 150 4.62 11.33 8.72
CA ASN A 150 4.19 12.71 8.45
C ASN A 150 5.33 13.57 7.87
N GLY A 151 6.46 12.95 7.56
CA GLY A 151 7.71 13.59 7.11
C GLY A 151 8.75 13.73 8.23
N THR A 152 8.33 13.76 9.49
CA THR A 152 9.23 13.86 10.65
C THR A 152 9.18 12.60 11.50
N ASP A 153 8.01 12.22 11.95
CA ASP A 153 7.78 11.06 12.79
C ASP A 153 7.37 9.84 11.93
N VAL A 154 7.70 8.64 12.43
CA VAL A 154 7.31 7.38 11.80
C VAL A 154 6.51 6.56 12.80
N PHE A 155 5.42 5.97 12.34
CA PHE A 155 4.49 5.14 13.10
C PHE A 155 4.33 3.79 12.43
N TRP A 156 4.10 2.73 13.18
CA TRP A 156 3.92 1.38 12.67
C TRP A 156 2.60 0.79 13.13
N GLU A 157 1.77 0.35 12.18
CA GLU A 157 0.58 -0.46 12.45
C GLU A 157 0.84 -1.89 11.99
N LYS A 158 0.75 -2.86 12.91
CA LYS A 158 1.09 -4.26 12.67
C LYS A 158 -0.15 -5.13 12.67
N TYR A 159 -0.34 -5.86 11.59
CA TYR A 159 -1.48 -6.75 11.38
C TYR A 159 -0.97 -8.19 11.22
N PRO A 160 -1.00 -9.01 12.30
CA PRO A 160 -0.57 -10.39 12.22
C PRO A 160 -1.55 -11.21 11.37
N ARG A 161 -1.03 -12.26 10.73
CA ARG A 161 -1.89 -13.26 10.12
C ARG A 161 -2.55 -14.06 11.24
N TYR A 162 -3.87 -14.03 11.27
CA TYR A 162 -4.63 -14.94 12.12
C TYR A 162 -4.70 -16.30 11.44
N ILE A 163 -4.34 -17.34 12.20
CA ILE A 163 -4.41 -18.73 11.74
C ILE A 163 -5.80 -19.27 12.06
#